data_0649b674a2f87d6d593d8dc758f7ee37
#
_entry.id   0649b674a2f87d6d593d8dc758f7ee37
#
_cell.length_a   1.000
_cell.length_b   1.000
_cell.length_c   1.000
_cell.angle_alpha   90.00
_cell.angle_beta   90.00
_cell.angle_gamma   90.00
#
_symmetry.space_group_name_H-M   'P 1'
#
loop_
_entity.id
_entity.type
_entity.pdbx_description
1 polymer ?
#
loop_
_entity_poly.entity_id
_entity_poly.type
_entity_poly.pdbx_seq_one_letter_code
_entity_poly.pdbx_strand_id
1 'polypeptide(L)'
;TEEETQAEESSLYTVSGVDTTLSTMTFLNIDTGRYEQYSYTDGTIFKDRHGSLISAASMVPGKVVTLTLRDKDLILEKVEQSADAWEMDDIGKFSYNEEDKIFTIGDTKYSYDEELQVFSGDAAIELSAVTGQDTLRIQGIDRKVLSVSVTTGHGVIQLVNTQALEGGWLSLNHKNYYKITENMQLEVPEGTYELTVDVSISGKELPRFSVEGTCS
;
A
#
# COMPACT_ATOMS: atom_id res chain seq x y z
N THR A 1 -20.15 34.19 33.57
CA THR A 1 -20.44 33.60 32.24
C THR A 1 -19.23 32.80 31.87
N GLU A 2 -19.29 31.48 32.14
CA GLU A 2 -18.33 30.49 31.66
C GLU A 2 -18.62 30.30 30.17
N GLU A 3 -17.70 30.71 29.32
CA GLU A 3 -17.65 30.27 27.95
C GLU A 3 -17.23 28.78 27.97
N GLU A 4 -18.20 27.91 27.79
CA GLU A 4 -17.93 26.54 27.41
C GLU A 4 -17.24 26.56 26.03
N THR A 5 -15.92 26.41 26.03
CA THR A 5 -15.16 26.07 24.84
C THR A 5 -15.58 24.66 24.47
N GLN A 6 -16.57 24.52 23.57
CA GLN A 6 -16.82 23.27 22.86
C GLN A 6 -15.51 22.95 22.14
N ALA A 7 -14.85 21.90 22.59
CA ALA A 7 -13.82 21.26 21.79
C ALA A 7 -14.51 20.84 20.47
N GLU A 8 -14.21 21.54 19.38
CA GLU A 8 -14.59 21.07 18.06
C GLU A 8 -13.95 19.68 17.91
N GLU A 9 -14.79 18.64 17.85
CA GLU A 9 -14.34 17.32 17.45
C GLU A 9 -13.76 17.48 16.03
N SER A 10 -12.45 17.45 15.94
CA SER A 10 -11.78 17.58 14.65
C SER A 10 -12.06 16.30 13.86
N SER A 11 -12.84 16.41 12.80
CA SER A 11 -13.08 15.29 11.86
C SER A 11 -11.75 14.72 11.37
N LEU A 12 -11.73 13.41 11.22
CA LEU A 12 -10.59 12.69 10.69
C LEU A 12 -10.74 12.47 9.18
N TYR A 13 -9.63 12.57 8.51
CA TYR A 13 -9.56 12.43 7.06
C TYR A 13 -8.46 11.47 6.67
N THR A 14 -8.64 10.79 5.53
CA THR A 14 -7.57 10.08 4.85
C THR A 14 -7.14 10.89 3.62
N VAL A 15 -5.86 11.11 3.44
CA VAL A 15 -5.31 11.74 2.22
C VAL A 15 -5.59 10.81 1.05
N SER A 16 -6.33 11.28 0.05
CA SER A 16 -6.66 10.52 -1.17
C SER A 16 -5.81 10.94 -2.37
N GLY A 17 -5.28 12.16 -2.35
CA GLY A 17 -4.40 12.64 -3.42
C GLY A 17 -3.76 13.97 -3.09
N VAL A 18 -2.58 14.20 -3.67
CA VAL A 18 -1.81 15.44 -3.54
C VAL A 18 -1.39 15.90 -4.93
N ASP A 19 -1.85 17.05 -5.36
CA ASP A 19 -1.41 17.71 -6.59
C ASP A 19 -0.53 18.90 -6.23
N THR A 20 0.78 18.72 -6.34
CA THR A 20 1.76 19.79 -6.07
C THR A 20 1.82 20.84 -7.16
N THR A 21 1.34 20.55 -8.36
CA THR A 21 1.31 21.50 -9.48
C THR A 21 0.16 22.49 -9.30
N LEU A 22 -1.02 22.00 -8.92
CA LEU A 22 -2.19 22.82 -8.66
C LEU A 22 -2.27 23.30 -7.21
N SER A 23 -1.36 22.87 -6.34
CA SER A 23 -1.38 23.13 -4.90
C SER A 23 -2.73 22.76 -4.27
N THR A 24 -3.22 21.55 -4.58
CA THR A 24 -4.46 21.01 -4.02
C THR A 24 -4.25 19.65 -3.38
N MET A 25 -5.09 19.34 -2.42
CA MET A 25 -5.17 18.03 -1.77
C MET A 25 -6.61 17.55 -1.73
N THR A 26 -6.79 16.26 -1.99
CA THR A 26 -8.07 15.57 -1.88
C THR A 26 -8.05 14.67 -0.66
N PHE A 27 -9.10 14.70 0.11
CA PHE A 27 -9.28 13.93 1.34
C PHE A 27 -10.59 13.16 1.30
N LEU A 28 -10.60 11.99 1.93
CA LEU A 28 -11.83 11.30 2.31
C LEU A 28 -12.12 11.62 3.78
N ASN A 29 -13.25 12.22 4.05
CA ASN A 29 -13.75 12.42 5.40
C ASN A 29 -14.23 11.06 5.94
N ILE A 30 -13.61 10.57 7.00
CA ILE A 30 -13.83 9.21 7.53
C ILE A 30 -15.23 9.07 8.14
N ASP A 31 -15.78 10.15 8.68
CA ASP A 31 -17.08 10.13 9.36
C ASP A 31 -18.26 10.16 8.36
N THR A 32 -18.08 10.86 7.24
CA THR A 32 -19.15 11.08 6.25
C THR A 32 -19.01 10.27 4.97
N GLY A 33 -17.84 9.67 4.71
CA GLY A 33 -17.51 8.96 3.48
C GLY A 33 -17.44 9.88 2.24
N ARG A 34 -17.28 11.20 2.43
CA ARG A 34 -17.26 12.17 1.34
C ARG A 34 -15.85 12.61 0.99
N TYR A 35 -15.61 12.74 -0.32
CA TYR A 35 -14.40 13.35 -0.81
C TYR A 35 -14.51 14.87 -0.79
N GLU A 36 -13.47 15.50 -0.25
CA GLU A 36 -13.35 16.95 -0.11
C GLU A 36 -12.01 17.38 -0.68
N GLN A 37 -11.99 18.46 -1.47
CA GLN A 37 -10.77 18.99 -2.06
C GLN A 37 -10.53 20.41 -1.57
N TYR A 38 -9.29 20.66 -1.15
CA TYR A 38 -8.87 21.94 -0.62
C TYR A 38 -7.56 22.39 -1.27
N SER A 39 -7.40 23.72 -1.39
CA SER A 39 -6.13 24.32 -1.83
C SER A 39 -5.20 24.55 -0.64
N TYR A 40 -3.91 24.55 -0.89
CA TYR A 40 -2.90 24.96 0.08
C TYR A 40 -1.98 26.03 -0.51
N THR A 41 -1.25 26.73 0.33
CA THR A 41 -0.33 27.81 -0.01
C THR A 41 1.02 27.61 0.67
N ASP A 42 2.01 28.44 0.37
CA ASP A 42 3.30 28.44 1.07
C ASP A 42 3.17 28.70 2.58
N GLY A 43 2.05 29.27 3.02
CA GLY A 43 1.75 29.50 4.43
C GLY A 43 1.06 28.35 5.13
N THR A 44 0.68 27.27 4.41
CA THR A 44 0.04 26.08 4.98
C THR A 44 1.05 25.27 5.78
N ILE A 45 0.68 24.90 6.97
CA ILE A 45 1.54 24.15 7.90
C ILE A 45 1.23 22.65 7.75
N PHE A 46 2.25 21.86 7.40
CA PHE A 46 2.16 20.40 7.35
C PHE A 46 2.98 19.80 8.49
N LYS A 47 2.39 18.88 9.25
CA LYS A 47 3.04 18.21 10.38
C LYS A 47 2.90 16.71 10.31
N ASP A 48 3.96 16.03 10.72
CA ASP A 48 3.91 14.59 10.97
C ASP A 48 3.17 14.27 12.28
N ARG A 49 3.01 12.98 12.59
CA ARG A 49 2.37 12.49 13.82
C ARG A 49 3.09 12.89 15.13
N HIS A 50 4.33 13.36 15.04
CA HIS A 50 5.15 13.84 16.17
C HIS A 50 5.15 15.36 16.28
N GLY A 51 4.40 16.05 15.42
CA GLY A 51 4.32 17.50 15.36
C GLY A 51 5.48 18.18 14.62
N SER A 52 6.39 17.41 13.99
CA SER A 52 7.49 17.96 13.21
C SER A 52 6.99 18.51 11.87
N LEU A 53 7.58 19.61 11.41
CA LEU A 53 7.24 20.19 10.12
C LEU A 53 7.73 19.31 8.98
N ILE A 54 6.85 19.05 8.03
CA ILE A 54 7.13 18.30 6.81
C ILE A 54 6.66 19.06 5.57
N SER A 55 6.98 18.56 4.39
CA SER A 55 6.50 19.14 3.13
C SER A 55 5.11 18.62 2.75
N ALA A 56 4.39 19.37 1.90
CA ALA A 56 3.13 18.89 1.31
C ALA A 56 3.30 17.55 0.58
N ALA A 57 4.41 17.37 -0.14
CA ALA A 57 4.73 16.13 -0.85
C ALA A 57 4.93 14.90 0.09
N SER A 58 5.14 15.13 1.38
CA SER A 58 5.25 14.05 2.37
C SER A 58 3.87 13.57 2.88
N MET A 59 2.80 14.28 2.54
CA MET A 59 1.42 13.89 2.83
C MET A 59 0.90 12.95 1.74
N VAL A 60 1.55 11.81 1.60
CA VAL A 60 1.19 10.82 0.57
C VAL A 60 -0.20 10.21 0.81
N PRO A 61 -0.85 9.67 -0.25
CA PRO A 61 -2.12 8.97 -0.12
C PRO A 61 -2.10 7.88 0.96
N GLY A 62 -3.20 7.74 1.66
CA GLY A 62 -3.37 6.81 2.78
C GLY A 62 -3.05 7.37 4.16
N LYS A 63 -2.41 8.54 4.28
CA LYS A 63 -2.15 9.17 5.59
C LYS A 63 -3.43 9.63 6.25
N VAL A 64 -3.58 9.31 7.55
CA VAL A 64 -4.71 9.77 8.37
C VAL A 64 -4.33 11.10 9.01
N VAL A 65 -5.17 12.11 8.80
CA VAL A 65 -4.88 13.49 9.14
C VAL A 65 -6.07 14.20 9.78
N THR A 66 -5.79 15.30 10.48
CA THR A 66 -6.75 16.35 10.83
C THR A 66 -6.46 17.60 10.03
N LEU A 67 -7.51 18.37 9.74
CA LEU A 67 -7.44 19.58 8.94
C LEU A 67 -7.86 20.80 9.76
N THR A 68 -7.19 21.93 9.52
CA THR A 68 -7.66 23.23 9.93
C THR A 68 -7.79 24.08 8.67
N LEU A 69 -8.98 24.62 8.45
CA LEU A 69 -9.27 25.50 7.34
C LEU A 69 -9.20 26.95 7.76
N ARG A 70 -8.73 27.80 6.88
CA ARG A 70 -8.87 29.27 7.04
C ARG A 70 -10.34 29.62 6.86
N ASP A 71 -10.84 30.50 7.75
CA ASP A 71 -12.24 30.90 7.77
C ASP A 71 -12.80 31.22 6.37
N LYS A 72 -13.89 30.52 6.02
CA LYS A 72 -14.72 30.67 4.80
C LYS A 72 -14.04 30.38 3.46
N ASP A 73 -12.74 30.14 3.42
CA ASP A 73 -12.00 29.78 2.22
C ASP A 73 -11.76 28.26 2.22
N LEU A 74 -11.83 27.63 1.07
CA LEU A 74 -11.43 26.23 0.88
C LEU A 74 -9.90 26.09 0.85
N ILE A 75 -9.23 26.81 1.77
CA ILE A 75 -7.77 26.89 1.90
C ILE A 75 -7.34 26.26 3.19
N LEU A 76 -6.41 25.33 3.11
CA LEU A 76 -5.80 24.67 4.25
C LEU A 76 -4.89 25.65 5.01
N GLU A 77 -5.13 25.83 6.28
CA GLU A 77 -4.21 26.49 7.21
C GLU A 77 -3.21 25.50 7.78
N LYS A 78 -3.69 24.31 8.19
CA LYS A 78 -2.86 23.25 8.75
C LYS A 78 -3.39 21.87 8.33
N VAL A 79 -2.45 20.97 8.05
CA VAL A 79 -2.67 19.52 7.88
C VAL A 79 -1.73 18.79 8.82
N GLU A 80 -2.25 17.98 9.71
CA GLU A 80 -1.47 17.28 10.73
C GLU A 80 -1.80 15.80 10.73
N GLN A 81 -0.78 14.93 10.64
CA GLN A 81 -1.01 13.50 10.77
C GLN A 81 -1.57 13.20 12.16
N SER A 82 -2.65 12.42 12.21
CA SER A 82 -3.29 12.07 13.47
C SER A 82 -2.36 11.25 14.36
N ALA A 83 -2.20 11.68 15.62
CA ALA A 83 -1.45 10.93 16.61
C ALA A 83 -2.20 9.67 17.07
N ASP A 84 -3.52 9.63 16.93
CA ASP A 84 -4.38 8.50 17.30
C ASP A 84 -4.36 7.38 16.23
N ALA A 85 -3.94 7.71 15.01
CA ALA A 85 -3.80 6.72 13.96
C ALA A 85 -2.54 5.88 14.17
N TRP A 86 -2.69 4.55 14.13
CA TRP A 86 -1.56 3.66 14.05
C TRP A 86 -1.12 3.45 12.60
N GLU A 87 0.16 3.17 12.41
CA GLU A 87 0.77 2.86 11.13
C GLU A 87 1.66 1.63 11.28
N MET A 88 1.57 0.71 10.35
CA MET A 88 2.42 -0.46 10.22
C MET A 88 3.05 -0.46 8.83
N ASP A 89 4.36 -0.47 8.77
CA ASP A 89 5.16 -0.56 7.54
C ASP A 89 5.69 -1.98 7.32
N ASP A 90 6.11 -2.26 6.10
CA ASP A 90 6.77 -3.50 5.68
C ASP A 90 5.95 -4.77 5.98
N ILE A 91 4.64 -4.69 5.85
CA ILE A 91 3.74 -5.82 6.07
C ILE A 91 3.72 -6.73 4.85
N GLY A 92 4.45 -7.86 4.92
CA GLY A 92 4.50 -8.90 3.89
C GLY A 92 3.69 -10.17 4.25
N LYS A 93 3.05 -10.21 5.43
CA LYS A 93 2.19 -11.33 5.85
C LYS A 93 0.85 -10.80 6.30
N PHE A 94 -0.11 -10.93 5.43
CA PHE A 94 -1.48 -10.49 5.66
C PHE A 94 -2.46 -11.39 4.91
N SER A 95 -3.72 -11.27 5.24
CA SER A 95 -4.84 -11.79 4.45
C SER A 95 -6.05 -10.88 4.66
N TYR A 96 -6.99 -10.92 3.75
CA TYR A 96 -8.25 -10.19 3.90
C TYR A 96 -9.43 -11.05 3.45
N ASN A 97 -10.59 -10.74 4.00
CA ASN A 97 -11.86 -11.34 3.63
C ASN A 97 -12.82 -10.20 3.29
N GLU A 98 -13.21 -10.09 2.03
CA GLU A 98 -14.08 -9.01 1.55
C GLU A 98 -15.54 -9.20 1.99
N GLU A 99 -16.00 -10.43 2.18
CA GLU A 99 -17.34 -10.71 2.65
C GLU A 99 -17.55 -10.29 4.11
N ASP A 100 -16.58 -10.63 4.96
CA ASP A 100 -16.63 -10.32 6.40
C ASP A 100 -16.05 -8.93 6.72
N LYS A 101 -15.45 -8.23 5.75
CA LYS A 101 -14.73 -6.97 5.93
C LYS A 101 -13.64 -7.07 7.02
N ILE A 102 -12.85 -8.14 6.97
CA ILE A 102 -11.77 -8.40 7.91
C ILE A 102 -10.42 -8.36 7.19
N PHE A 103 -9.50 -7.61 7.75
CA PHE A 103 -8.09 -7.60 7.39
C PHE A 103 -7.27 -8.23 8.52
N THR A 104 -6.44 -9.24 8.22
CA THR A 104 -5.63 -9.96 9.20
C THR A 104 -4.16 -9.65 8.97
N ILE A 105 -3.47 -9.18 10.01
CA ILE A 105 -2.03 -8.88 10.00
C ILE A 105 -1.39 -9.76 11.09
N GLY A 106 -0.57 -10.71 10.68
CA GLY A 106 -0.10 -11.75 11.60
C GLY A 106 -1.29 -12.52 12.18
N ASP A 107 -1.43 -12.51 13.52
CA ASP A 107 -2.53 -13.16 14.23
C ASP A 107 -3.66 -12.18 14.61
N THR A 108 -3.54 -10.91 14.25
CA THR A 108 -4.49 -9.88 14.68
C THR A 108 -5.47 -9.54 13.56
N LYS A 109 -6.75 -9.54 13.92
CA LYS A 109 -7.85 -9.16 13.03
C LYS A 109 -8.25 -7.71 13.24
N TYR A 110 -8.44 -7.01 12.14
CA TYR A 110 -8.93 -5.64 12.05
C TYR A 110 -10.18 -5.63 11.17
N SER A 111 -11.13 -4.77 11.49
CA SER A 111 -12.24 -4.51 10.58
C SER A 111 -11.86 -3.47 9.53
N TYR A 112 -12.61 -3.41 8.44
CA TYR A 112 -12.64 -2.28 7.51
C TYR A 112 -14.06 -2.12 6.97
N ASP A 113 -14.35 -1.03 6.30
CA ASP A 113 -15.65 -0.75 5.69
C ASP A 113 -15.52 -0.41 4.20
N GLU A 114 -16.59 0.08 3.59
CA GLU A 114 -16.66 0.44 2.17
C GLU A 114 -15.76 1.64 1.84
N GLU A 115 -15.41 2.46 2.82
CA GLU A 115 -14.54 3.62 2.70
C GLU A 115 -13.05 3.28 2.79
N LEU A 116 -12.68 1.99 2.89
CA LEU A 116 -11.27 1.57 2.86
C LEU A 116 -10.60 2.09 1.59
N GLN A 117 -9.53 2.85 1.76
CA GLN A 117 -8.73 3.34 0.64
C GLN A 117 -7.53 2.44 0.39
N VAL A 118 -7.31 2.06 -0.86
CA VAL A 118 -6.18 1.21 -1.26
C VAL A 118 -5.40 1.91 -2.36
N PHE A 119 -4.08 1.96 -2.21
CA PHE A 119 -3.19 2.67 -3.12
C PHE A 119 -2.01 1.82 -3.59
N SER A 120 -1.57 2.06 -4.82
CA SER A 120 -0.26 1.67 -5.33
C SER A 120 0.44 2.92 -5.85
N GLY A 121 1.50 3.37 -5.16
CA GLY A 121 2.03 4.72 -5.34
C GLY A 121 0.96 5.77 -5.04
N ASP A 122 0.73 6.68 -6.00
CA ASP A 122 -0.31 7.72 -5.91
C ASP A 122 -1.65 7.30 -6.54
N ALA A 123 -1.74 6.10 -7.10
CA ALA A 123 -2.95 5.61 -7.76
C ALA A 123 -3.83 4.83 -6.78
N ALA A 124 -5.13 5.16 -6.74
CA ALA A 124 -6.14 4.33 -6.07
C ALA A 124 -6.36 3.04 -6.86
N ILE A 125 -6.39 1.91 -6.16
CA ILE A 125 -6.63 0.59 -6.73
C ILE A 125 -7.71 -0.14 -5.93
N GLU A 126 -8.24 -1.23 -6.49
CA GLU A 126 -9.15 -2.11 -5.74
C GLU A 126 -8.38 -3.02 -4.78
N LEU A 127 -8.98 -3.38 -3.64
CA LEU A 127 -8.37 -4.29 -2.67
C LEU A 127 -8.04 -5.65 -3.31
N SER A 128 -8.87 -6.13 -4.23
CA SER A 128 -8.68 -7.37 -4.98
C SER A 128 -7.42 -7.39 -5.86
N ALA A 129 -6.83 -6.23 -6.14
CA ALA A 129 -5.55 -6.13 -6.84
C ALA A 129 -4.34 -6.36 -5.93
N VAL A 130 -4.54 -6.37 -4.61
CA VAL A 130 -3.48 -6.63 -3.63
C VAL A 130 -3.32 -8.12 -3.41
N THR A 131 -2.09 -8.63 -3.55
CA THR A 131 -1.81 -10.06 -3.43
C THR A 131 -0.88 -10.37 -2.26
N GLY A 132 -0.74 -11.64 -1.91
CA GLY A 132 0.17 -12.08 -0.86
C GLY A 132 1.65 -11.91 -1.18
N GLN A 133 2.00 -11.43 -2.38
CA GLN A 133 3.36 -11.11 -2.80
C GLN A 133 3.72 -9.63 -2.56
N ASP A 134 2.72 -8.81 -2.26
CA ASP A 134 2.92 -7.38 -2.00
C ASP A 134 3.46 -7.14 -0.59
N THR A 135 4.16 -6.02 -0.46
CA THR A 135 4.50 -5.44 0.84
C THR A 135 3.67 -4.19 1.05
N LEU A 136 3.08 -4.06 2.23
CA LEU A 136 2.08 -3.03 2.50
C LEU A 136 2.53 -2.08 3.62
N ARG A 137 2.08 -0.83 3.51
CA ARG A 137 1.88 0.09 4.62
C ARG A 137 0.40 0.14 4.92
N ILE A 138 0.03 0.00 6.18
CA ILE A 138 -1.36 -0.04 6.62
C ILE A 138 -1.55 0.99 7.72
N GLN A 139 -2.61 1.77 7.63
CA GLN A 139 -2.99 2.73 8.65
C GLN A 139 -4.42 2.51 9.12
N GLY A 140 -4.65 2.81 10.38
CA GLY A 140 -5.97 2.66 10.97
C GLY A 140 -6.10 3.36 12.32
N ILE A 141 -7.29 3.25 12.91
CA ILE A 141 -7.61 3.73 14.25
C ILE A 141 -8.24 2.58 15.02
N ASP A 142 -7.89 2.42 16.29
CA ASP A 142 -8.34 1.32 17.12
C ASP A 142 -8.13 -0.04 16.43
N ARG A 143 -9.19 -0.74 16.11
CA ARG A 143 -9.17 -2.00 15.38
C ARG A 143 -9.75 -1.92 13.96
N LYS A 144 -9.77 -0.73 13.38
CA LYS A 144 -10.26 -0.48 12.04
C LYS A 144 -9.12 -0.04 11.11
N VAL A 145 -8.96 -0.74 9.99
CA VAL A 145 -8.09 -0.31 8.88
C VAL A 145 -8.80 0.77 8.09
N LEU A 146 -8.13 1.86 7.82
CA LEU A 146 -8.62 3.00 7.05
C LEU A 146 -7.96 3.11 5.68
N SER A 147 -6.68 2.71 5.59
CA SER A 147 -5.96 2.71 4.33
C SER A 147 -4.92 1.60 4.24
N VAL A 148 -4.70 1.15 3.02
CA VAL A 148 -3.68 0.18 2.63
C VAL A 148 -2.90 0.77 1.46
N SER A 149 -1.59 0.83 1.56
CA SER A 149 -0.71 1.31 0.49
C SER A 149 0.29 0.21 0.14
N VAL A 150 0.33 -0.19 -1.12
CA VAL A 150 1.34 -1.10 -1.65
C VAL A 150 2.66 -0.34 -1.75
N THR A 151 3.66 -0.77 -0.99
CA THR A 151 5.01 -0.18 -0.95
C THR A 151 5.99 -0.92 -1.85
N THR A 152 5.77 -2.22 -2.03
CA THR A 152 6.44 -3.05 -3.05
C THR A 152 5.36 -3.92 -3.67
N GLY A 153 5.17 -3.77 -4.95
CA GLY A 153 4.17 -4.50 -5.71
C GLY A 153 4.63 -5.92 -6.08
N HIS A 154 3.86 -6.56 -6.91
CA HIS A 154 4.15 -7.87 -7.47
C HIS A 154 4.20 -7.81 -9.00
N GLY A 155 4.87 -8.79 -9.58
CA GLY A 155 4.89 -9.00 -11.01
C GLY A 155 4.83 -10.48 -11.35
N VAL A 156 4.78 -10.81 -12.62
CA VAL A 156 4.65 -12.19 -13.09
C VAL A 156 5.88 -12.61 -13.89
N ILE A 157 6.55 -13.66 -13.44
CA ILE A 157 7.57 -14.37 -14.23
C ILE A 157 6.87 -15.42 -15.07
N GLN A 158 6.94 -15.29 -16.38
CA GLN A 158 6.35 -16.26 -17.31
C GLN A 158 7.44 -17.05 -18.02
N LEU A 159 7.38 -18.38 -17.88
CA LEU A 159 8.21 -19.32 -18.63
C LEU A 159 7.43 -19.84 -19.82
N VAL A 160 7.95 -19.63 -21.03
CA VAL A 160 7.34 -20.08 -22.28
C VAL A 160 8.21 -21.16 -22.93
N ASN A 161 7.59 -22.03 -23.74
CA ASN A 161 8.28 -23.14 -24.44
C ASN A 161 9.00 -24.10 -23.48
N THR A 162 8.40 -24.41 -22.37
CA THR A 162 8.98 -25.19 -21.27
C THR A 162 8.92 -26.69 -21.46
N GLN A 163 8.38 -27.21 -22.58
CA GLN A 163 8.19 -28.65 -22.82
C GLN A 163 9.48 -29.49 -22.65
N ALA A 164 10.64 -28.94 -23.07
CA ALA A 164 11.94 -29.61 -22.89
C ALA A 164 12.45 -29.56 -21.41
N LEU A 165 11.86 -28.73 -20.58
CA LEU A 165 12.24 -28.50 -19.19
C LEU A 165 11.21 -29.06 -18.21
N GLU A 166 10.13 -29.63 -18.72
CA GLU A 166 9.04 -30.17 -17.91
C GLU A 166 9.54 -31.24 -16.94
N GLY A 167 9.12 -31.11 -15.69
CA GLY A 167 9.57 -32.00 -14.61
C GLY A 167 10.87 -31.56 -13.93
N GLY A 168 11.57 -30.57 -14.49
CA GLY A 168 12.71 -29.92 -13.86
C GLY A 168 12.28 -28.92 -12.76
N TRP A 169 13.26 -28.23 -12.21
CA TRP A 169 13.07 -27.26 -11.14
C TRP A 169 13.58 -25.90 -11.56
N LEU A 170 12.77 -24.88 -11.34
CA LEU A 170 13.15 -23.47 -11.38
C LEU A 170 13.49 -23.02 -9.98
N SER A 171 14.65 -22.40 -9.78
CA SER A 171 14.93 -21.70 -8.54
C SER A 171 15.02 -20.19 -8.76
N LEU A 172 14.50 -19.44 -7.80
CA LEU A 172 14.63 -17.99 -7.72
C LEU A 172 15.64 -17.66 -6.61
N ASN A 173 16.73 -16.97 -6.96
CA ASN A 173 17.80 -16.57 -6.04
C ASN A 173 18.35 -17.73 -5.17
N HIS A 174 18.33 -18.96 -5.70
CA HIS A 174 18.72 -20.20 -4.98
C HIS A 174 17.96 -20.44 -3.65
N LYS A 175 16.81 -19.81 -3.45
CA LYS A 175 16.02 -19.93 -2.20
C LYS A 175 14.67 -20.59 -2.40
N ASN A 176 13.95 -20.22 -3.45
CA ASN A 176 12.61 -20.72 -3.72
C ASN A 176 12.68 -21.65 -4.93
N TYR A 177 12.11 -22.85 -4.81
CA TYR A 177 12.14 -23.87 -5.85
C TYR A 177 10.72 -24.22 -6.29
N TYR A 178 10.52 -24.20 -7.62
CA TYR A 178 9.23 -24.48 -8.25
C TYR A 178 9.40 -25.56 -9.30
N LYS A 179 8.48 -26.53 -9.32
CA LYS A 179 8.47 -27.57 -10.37
C LYS A 179 7.99 -26.95 -11.67
N ILE A 180 8.78 -27.13 -12.73
CA ILE A 180 8.47 -26.57 -14.04
C ILE A 180 7.28 -27.32 -14.65
N THR A 181 6.29 -26.56 -15.07
CA THR A 181 5.10 -27.03 -15.82
C THR A 181 5.01 -26.31 -17.15
N GLU A 182 4.17 -26.79 -18.05
CA GLU A 182 3.94 -26.13 -19.31
C GLU A 182 3.34 -24.71 -19.10
N ASN A 183 3.91 -23.72 -19.77
CA ASN A 183 3.49 -22.31 -19.70
C ASN A 183 3.37 -21.79 -18.25
N MET A 184 4.36 -22.11 -17.43
CA MET A 184 4.39 -21.73 -16.03
C MET A 184 4.36 -20.23 -15.83
N GLN A 185 3.50 -19.77 -14.92
CA GLN A 185 3.46 -18.39 -14.43
C GLN A 185 3.69 -18.38 -12.93
N LEU A 186 4.56 -17.49 -12.47
CA LEU A 186 4.85 -17.26 -11.06
C LEU A 186 4.63 -15.80 -10.73
N GLU A 187 3.77 -15.56 -9.79
CA GLU A 187 3.60 -14.26 -9.16
C GLU A 187 4.66 -14.09 -8.08
N VAL A 188 5.43 -13.03 -8.16
CA VAL A 188 6.56 -12.75 -7.26
C VAL A 188 6.59 -11.27 -6.89
N PRO A 189 7.14 -10.88 -5.73
CA PRO A 189 7.38 -9.48 -5.44
C PRO A 189 8.19 -8.80 -6.54
N GLU A 190 7.97 -7.51 -6.78
CA GLU A 190 8.82 -6.72 -7.65
C GLU A 190 10.28 -6.80 -7.19
N GLY A 191 11.20 -6.98 -8.15
CA GLY A 191 12.61 -7.11 -7.81
C GLY A 191 13.44 -7.74 -8.91
N THR A 192 14.73 -7.91 -8.61
CA THR A 192 15.69 -8.59 -9.49
C THR A 192 15.90 -10.02 -9.02
N TYR A 193 15.78 -10.97 -9.93
CA TYR A 193 15.87 -12.38 -9.64
C TYR A 193 16.95 -13.04 -10.48
N GLU A 194 17.76 -13.88 -9.84
CA GLU A 194 18.56 -14.88 -10.52
C GLU A 194 17.71 -16.14 -10.71
N LEU A 195 17.48 -16.49 -11.96
CA LEU A 195 16.68 -17.64 -12.36
C LEU A 195 17.65 -18.80 -12.71
N THR A 196 17.58 -19.90 -11.98
CA THR A 196 18.36 -21.11 -12.29
C THR A 196 17.40 -22.26 -12.59
N VAL A 197 17.63 -22.91 -13.74
CA VAL A 197 16.87 -24.10 -14.14
C VAL A 197 17.75 -25.33 -13.91
N ASP A 198 17.24 -26.29 -13.16
CA ASP A 198 17.86 -27.60 -12.91
C ASP A 198 16.98 -28.69 -13.51
N VAL A 199 17.48 -29.31 -14.56
CA VAL A 199 16.76 -30.38 -15.28
C VAL A 199 17.59 -31.65 -15.19
N SER A 200 17.14 -32.62 -14.40
CA SER A 200 17.72 -33.98 -14.37
C SER A 200 16.95 -34.89 -15.30
N ILE A 201 17.45 -35.10 -16.50
CA ILE A 201 16.88 -36.10 -17.45
C ILE A 201 17.73 -37.39 -17.35
N SER A 202 17.10 -38.46 -16.89
CA SER A 202 17.64 -39.83 -16.98
C SER A 202 19.08 -40.01 -16.51
N GLY A 203 19.47 -39.42 -15.36
CA GLY A 203 20.78 -39.59 -14.76
C GLY A 203 21.91 -38.82 -15.46
N LYS A 204 21.63 -37.92 -16.40
CA LYS A 204 22.56 -36.93 -16.94
C LYS A 204 22.24 -35.58 -16.37
N GLU A 205 23.19 -34.98 -15.66
CA GLU A 205 23.14 -33.56 -15.30
C GLU A 205 23.17 -32.74 -16.59
N LEU A 206 22.11 -31.99 -16.84
CA LEU A 206 22.11 -30.97 -17.89
C LEU A 206 22.76 -29.69 -17.33
N PRO A 207 23.35 -28.86 -18.22
CA PRO A 207 23.94 -27.61 -17.79
C PRO A 207 22.89 -26.74 -17.11
N ARG A 208 23.26 -26.18 -15.96
CA ARG A 208 22.46 -25.17 -15.28
C ARG A 208 22.49 -23.90 -16.09
N PHE A 209 21.33 -23.33 -16.34
CA PHE A 209 21.21 -22.02 -16.96
C PHE A 209 20.85 -21.03 -15.85
N SER A 210 21.58 -19.94 -15.77
CA SER A 210 21.24 -18.81 -14.90
C SER A 210 20.96 -17.61 -15.78
N VAL A 211 19.84 -16.93 -15.51
CA VAL A 211 19.45 -15.69 -16.17
C VAL A 211 19.05 -14.70 -15.08
N GLU A 212 19.61 -13.51 -15.18
CA GLU A 212 19.18 -12.40 -14.32
C GLU A 212 18.03 -11.64 -15.00
N GLY A 213 16.96 -11.41 -14.28
CA GLY A 213 15.79 -10.72 -14.77
C GLY A 213 15.18 -9.82 -13.71
N THR A 214 14.55 -8.74 -14.14
CA THR A 214 13.83 -7.81 -13.26
C THR A 214 12.34 -8.00 -13.47
N CYS A 215 11.58 -8.14 -12.39
CA CYS A 215 10.14 -8.16 -12.37
C CYS A 215 9.65 -6.81 -11.84
N SER A 216 8.84 -6.11 -12.63
CA SER A 216 8.26 -4.80 -12.32
C SER A 216 6.81 -4.74 -12.79
#